data_31b05a01f72a3a462d54f74c442d103c
#
_entry.id   31b05a01f72a3a462d54f74c442d103c
#
_cell.length_a   1.000
_cell.length_b   1.000
_cell.length_c   1.000
_cell.angle_alpha   90.00
_cell.angle_beta   90.00
_cell.angle_gamma   90.00
#
_symmetry.space_group_name_H-M   'P 1'
#
loop_
_entity.id
_entity.type
_entity.pdbx_description
1 polymer ?
#
loop_
_entity_poly.entity_id
_entity_poly.type
_entity_poly.pdbx_seq_one_letter_code
_entity_poly.pdbx_strand_id
1 'polypeptide(L)' 'MSSAVFDTMRLLEDAGLHFFIERTRPDTIRLSVTMVGERVEIDIFEDDHLEISRFRGDESIEGGKDLLLDLLKQA' A
#
# COMPACT_ATOMS: atom_id res chain seq x y z
N MET A 1 -4.93 -19.39 -6.60
CA MET A 1 -4.86 -18.83 -5.24
C MET A 1 -4.36 -17.40 -5.30
N SER A 2 -5.12 -16.45 -4.77
CA SER A 2 -4.69 -15.05 -4.80
C SER A 2 -3.77 -14.76 -3.61
N SER A 3 -2.88 -13.79 -3.82
CA SER A 3 -1.98 -13.29 -2.79
C SER A 3 -2.22 -11.80 -2.63
N ALA A 4 -2.40 -11.33 -1.40
CA ALA A 4 -2.63 -9.92 -1.14
C ALA A 4 -1.47 -9.08 -1.67
N VAL A 5 -0.23 -9.58 -1.58
CA VAL A 5 0.94 -8.87 -2.09
C VAL A 5 0.85 -8.68 -3.60
N PHE A 6 0.67 -9.75 -4.34
CA PHE A 6 0.62 -9.67 -5.79
C PHE A 6 -0.62 -8.94 -6.29
N ASP A 7 -1.76 -9.16 -5.64
CA ASP A 7 -2.99 -8.47 -6.01
C ASP A 7 -2.86 -6.96 -5.80
N THR A 8 -2.26 -6.54 -4.69
CA THR A 8 -2.02 -5.13 -4.41
C THR A 8 -1.06 -4.52 -5.42
N MET A 9 0.02 -5.21 -5.76
CA MET A 9 0.97 -4.72 -6.75
C MET A 9 0.31 -4.53 -8.11
N ARG A 10 -0.55 -5.48 -8.52
CA ARG A 10 -1.28 -5.34 -9.80
C ARG A 10 -2.20 -4.14 -9.80
N LEU A 11 -2.89 -3.88 -8.69
CA LEU A 11 -3.76 -2.70 -8.57
C LEU A 11 -2.95 -1.41 -8.74
N LEU A 12 -1.77 -1.34 -8.11
CA LEU A 12 -0.91 -0.17 -8.22
C LEU A 12 -0.38 -0.01 -9.63
N GLU A 13 0.04 -1.10 -10.26
CA GLU A 13 0.53 -1.07 -11.64
C GLU A 13 -0.56 -0.65 -12.61
N ASP A 14 -1.77 -1.17 -12.45
CA ASP A 14 -2.89 -0.82 -13.31
C ASP A 14 -3.29 0.65 -13.16
N ALA A 15 -3.09 1.21 -11.97
CA ALA A 15 -3.34 2.64 -11.72
C ALA A 15 -2.19 3.53 -12.19
N GLY A 16 -1.09 2.97 -12.66
CA GLY A 16 0.07 3.73 -13.12
C GLY A 16 0.89 4.34 -12.01
N LEU A 17 0.82 3.79 -10.80
CA LEU A 17 1.54 4.30 -9.66
C LEU A 17 2.89 3.60 -9.51
N HIS A 18 3.93 4.38 -9.21
CA HIS A 18 5.24 3.83 -8.89
C HIS A 18 5.29 3.42 -7.43
N PHE A 19 5.94 2.28 -7.17
CA PHE A 19 6.10 1.82 -5.81
C PHE A 19 7.41 1.04 -5.66
N PHE A 20 7.89 0.95 -4.42
CA PHE A 20 9.05 0.15 -4.06
C PHE A 20 8.62 -0.94 -3.09
N ILE A 21 9.29 -2.08 -3.17
CA ILE A 21 9.05 -3.21 -2.28
C ILE A 21 10.12 -3.19 -1.20
N GLU A 22 9.70 -3.16 0.06
CA GLU A 22 10.60 -3.16 1.20
C GLU A 22 10.25 -4.30 2.15
N ARG A 23 11.26 -4.87 2.76
CA ARG A 23 11.05 -5.90 3.77
C ARG A 23 11.68 -5.44 5.07
N THR A 24 10.85 -4.91 5.96
CA THR A 24 11.31 -4.36 7.23
C THR A 24 11.18 -5.34 8.39
N ARG A 25 10.29 -6.33 8.25
CA ARG A 25 10.03 -7.36 9.26
C ARG A 25 9.80 -8.70 8.58
N PRO A 26 10.09 -9.83 9.27
CA PRO A 26 9.93 -11.15 8.66
C PRO A 26 8.51 -11.51 8.24
N ASP A 27 7.50 -10.92 8.89
CA ASP A 27 6.10 -11.21 8.65
C ASP A 27 5.39 -10.18 7.79
N THR A 28 6.12 -9.19 7.26
CA THR A 28 5.50 -8.03 6.60
C THR A 28 6.28 -7.66 5.35
N ILE A 29 5.55 -7.37 4.29
CA ILE A 29 6.10 -6.75 3.08
C ILE A 29 5.48 -5.36 2.98
N ARG A 30 6.33 -4.35 2.79
CA ARG A 30 5.90 -2.97 2.64
C ARG A 30 6.01 -2.54 1.19
N LEU A 31 4.95 -1.92 0.68
CA LEU A 31 4.96 -1.26 -0.62
C LEU A 31 4.92 0.24 -0.36
N SER A 32 5.99 0.94 -0.74
CA SER A 32 6.07 2.39 -0.63
C SER A 32 5.63 3.00 -1.94
N VAL A 33 4.53 3.74 -1.91
CA VAL A 33 3.91 4.32 -3.10
C VAL A 33 4.11 5.82 -3.09
N THR A 34 4.65 6.37 -4.19
CA THR A 34 4.80 7.81 -4.34
C THR A 34 3.59 8.38 -5.06
N MET A 35 2.89 9.27 -4.40
CA MET A 35 1.75 9.98 -4.98
C MET A 35 2.01 11.47 -4.95
N VAL A 36 1.23 12.24 -5.72
CA VAL A 36 1.38 13.69 -5.78
C VAL A 36 1.05 14.28 -4.41
N GLY A 37 2.04 14.95 -3.81
CA GLY A 37 1.86 15.62 -2.54
C GLY A 37 1.88 14.73 -1.31
N GLU A 38 2.04 13.42 -1.48
CA GLU A 38 2.09 12.50 -0.33
C GLU A 38 2.82 11.21 -0.66
N ARG A 39 3.21 10.50 0.37
CA ARG A 39 3.74 9.15 0.27
C ARG A 39 2.80 8.21 1.04
N VAL A 40 2.56 7.06 0.46
CA VAL A 40 1.69 6.05 1.07
C VAL A 40 2.51 4.79 1.29
N GLU A 41 2.44 4.22 2.48
CA GLU A 41 3.06 2.94 2.78
C GLU A 41 1.97 1.91 3.04
N ILE A 42 2.05 0.80 2.32
CA ILE A 42 1.09 -0.29 2.45
C ILE A 42 1.84 -1.47 3.05
N ASP A 43 1.51 -1.82 4.28
CA ASP A 43 2.07 -2.99 4.95
C ASP A 43 1.15 -4.18 4.75
N ILE A 44 1.68 -5.26 4.19
CA ILE A 44 0.94 -6.48 3.92
C ILE A 44 1.51 -7.57 4.80
N PHE A 45 0.68 -8.11 5.67
CA PHE A 45 1.07 -9.12 6.66
C PHE A 45 0.88 -10.53 6.12
N GLU A 46 1.49 -11.51 6.78
CA GLU A 46 1.41 -12.91 6.35
C GLU A 46 -0.01 -13.44 6.22
N ASP A 47 -0.94 -12.92 7.01
CA ASP A 47 -2.35 -13.30 6.98
C ASP A 47 -3.16 -12.54 5.95
N ASP A 48 -2.50 -11.82 5.04
CA ASP A 48 -3.10 -11.00 3.99
C ASP A 48 -3.83 -9.75 4.50
N HIS A 49 -3.64 -9.39 5.76
CA HIS A 49 -4.17 -8.16 6.32
C HIS A 49 -3.32 -6.97 5.85
N LEU A 50 -3.95 -5.85 5.59
CA LEU A 50 -3.29 -4.64 5.12
C LEU A 50 -3.41 -3.53 6.13
N GLU A 51 -2.32 -2.74 6.27
CA GLU A 51 -2.35 -1.47 6.99
C GLU A 51 -1.77 -0.41 6.08
N ILE A 52 -2.43 0.74 6.00
CA ILE A 52 -2.04 1.83 5.11
C ILE A 52 -1.72 3.05 5.95
N SER A 53 -0.52 3.60 5.75
CA SER A 53 -0.07 4.82 6.40
C SER A 53 0.15 5.89 5.33
N ARG A 54 -0.38 7.09 5.57
CA ARG A 54 -0.23 8.22 4.65
C ARG A 54 0.62 9.29 5.32
N PHE A 55 1.57 9.80 4.57
CA PHE A 55 2.52 10.81 5.07
C PHE A 55 2.29 12.14 4.35
N ARG A 56 1.40 12.93 4.92
CA ARG A 56 1.09 14.30 4.45
C ARG A 56 1.36 15.32 5.55
N GLY A 57 2.28 15.00 6.44
CA GLY A 57 2.55 15.78 7.62
C GLY A 57 2.20 15.05 8.90
N ASP A 58 1.32 14.07 8.84
CA ASP A 58 0.98 13.20 9.97
C ASP A 58 1.30 11.75 9.62
N GLU A 59 1.77 11.00 10.60
CA GLU A 59 1.98 9.56 10.46
C GLU A 59 0.86 8.84 11.21
N SER A 60 -0.08 8.29 10.48
CA SER A 60 -1.17 7.53 11.10
C SER A 60 -1.62 6.42 10.18
N ILE A 61 -2.10 5.33 10.77
CA ILE A 61 -2.72 4.24 10.04
C ILE A 61 -4.17 4.66 9.80
N GLU A 62 -4.55 4.82 8.54
CA GLU A 62 -5.85 5.34 8.19
C GLU A 62 -6.85 4.27 7.73
N GLY A 63 -6.38 3.06 7.43
CA GLY A 63 -7.30 2.01 7.02
C GLY A 63 -6.61 0.85 6.36
N GLY A 64 -7.39 0.01 5.72
CA GLY A 64 -6.92 -1.16 5.01
C GLY A 64 -7.32 -1.15 3.55
N LYS A 65 -7.81 -2.27 3.06
CA LYS A 65 -8.09 -2.46 1.64
C LYS A 65 -9.08 -1.43 1.08
N ASP A 66 -10.09 -1.02 1.85
CA ASP A 66 -11.08 -0.05 1.38
C ASP A 66 -10.43 1.31 1.11
N LEU A 67 -9.53 1.75 1.98
CA LEU A 67 -8.79 2.99 1.77
C LEU A 67 -7.88 2.86 0.56
N LEU A 68 -7.24 1.72 0.36
CA LEU A 68 -6.41 1.48 -0.81
C LEU A 68 -7.23 1.68 -2.10
N LEU A 69 -8.42 1.12 -2.17
CA LEU A 69 -9.27 1.26 -3.36
C LEU A 69 -9.66 2.71 -3.58
N ASP A 70 -9.94 3.47 -2.52
CA ASP A 70 -10.24 4.90 -2.64
C ASP A 70 -9.05 5.69 -3.15
N LEU A 71 -7.85 5.39 -2.67
CA LEU A 71 -6.63 6.06 -3.13
C LEU A 71 -6.38 5.81 -4.61
N LEU A 72 -6.64 4.60 -5.09
CA LEU A 72 -6.45 4.24 -6.48
C LEU A 72 -7.40 5.01 -7.40
N LYS A 73 -8.59 5.35 -6.92
CA LYS A 73 -9.55 6.16 -7.69
C LYS A 73 -9.07 7.60 -7.87
N GLN A 74 -8.17 8.08 -7.02
CA GLN A 74 -7.63 9.43 -7.09
C GLN A 74 -6.41 9.53 -8.01
N ALA A 75 -5.89 8.40 -8.41
CA ALA A 75 -4.65 8.34 -9.20
C ALA A 75 -4.88 8.60 -10.69
#